data_76957a2567e93df0431d5dbe3c51ea01
#
_entry.id   76957a2567e93df0431d5dbe3c51ea01
#
_cell.length_a   1.000
_cell.length_b   1.000
_cell.length_c   1.000
_cell.angle_alpha   90.00
_cell.angle_beta   90.00
_cell.angle_gamma   90.00
#
_symmetry.space_group_name_H-M   'P 1'
#
loop_
_entity.id
_entity.type
_entity.pdbx_description
1 polymer ?
#
loop_
_entity_poly.entity_id
_entity_poly.type
_entity_poly.pdbx_seq_one_letter_code
_entity_poly.pdbx_strand_id
1 'polypeptide(L)'
;IKKIFEFDTAVNLIDYTQQVRIIPFIFSDDERYIISLEHQKIRCFQIVFTTGAIQLVETITQDVDSATLPFTHNNIHEITYAQSGDTMFLCHNTFQTRELRRTSLTDFEIGNFEFESDTDNTKIFQPYHKFQGSGVTLDPSAVSGNGITLTTSLPYFDTTGSLTGSNYLDSKHVGTVIRYNKTEIDIVSVQSSTQATGNIVTGVDLSQQLDKDAYLSLIHI
;
A
#
# COMPACT_ATOMS: atom_id res chain seq x y z
N ILE A 1 -12.75 -11.15 -36.24
CA ILE A 1 -12.26 -11.00 -34.86
C ILE A 1 -11.85 -12.38 -34.40
N LYS A 2 -10.53 -12.61 -34.27
CA LYS A 2 -10.02 -13.90 -33.79
C LYS A 2 -10.38 -14.00 -32.31
N LYS A 3 -11.00 -15.11 -31.87
CA LYS A 3 -11.34 -15.36 -30.47
C LYS A 3 -10.04 -15.39 -29.68
N ILE A 4 -9.81 -14.37 -28.85
CA ILE A 4 -8.54 -14.14 -28.11
C ILE A 4 -8.47 -15.00 -26.84
N PHE A 5 -9.64 -15.42 -26.32
CA PHE A 5 -9.74 -16.23 -25.11
C PHE A 5 -10.68 -17.42 -25.34
N GLU A 6 -10.21 -18.62 -25.10
CA GLU A 6 -11.09 -19.72 -24.69
C GLU A 6 -11.20 -19.61 -23.16
N PHE A 7 -12.33 -19.06 -22.71
CA PHE A 7 -12.71 -19.24 -21.31
C PHE A 7 -12.96 -20.74 -21.11
N ASP A 8 -12.50 -21.24 -19.96
CA ASP A 8 -12.73 -22.64 -19.59
C ASP A 8 -14.19 -23.01 -19.83
N THR A 9 -14.44 -23.94 -20.74
CA THR A 9 -15.78 -24.36 -21.18
C THR A 9 -16.58 -25.07 -20.09
N ALA A 10 -15.96 -25.34 -18.94
CA ALA A 10 -16.63 -25.88 -17.75
C ALA A 10 -17.40 -24.81 -16.98
N VAL A 11 -17.23 -23.54 -17.28
CA VAL A 11 -17.95 -22.43 -16.64
C VAL A 11 -19.09 -22.00 -17.57
N ASN A 12 -20.30 -22.11 -17.07
CA ASN A 12 -21.53 -21.71 -17.75
C ASN A 12 -21.38 -20.29 -18.31
N LEU A 13 -21.43 -20.13 -19.64
CA LEU A 13 -21.18 -18.88 -20.39
C LEU A 13 -22.17 -17.73 -20.09
N ILE A 14 -23.05 -17.90 -19.13
CA ILE A 14 -24.11 -16.93 -18.77
C ILE A 14 -23.91 -16.38 -17.35
N ASP A 15 -22.79 -16.68 -16.70
CA ASP A 15 -22.50 -16.07 -15.41
C ASP A 15 -21.96 -14.64 -15.61
N TYR A 16 -22.87 -13.68 -15.65
CA TYR A 16 -22.55 -12.24 -15.69
C TYR A 16 -21.75 -11.76 -14.48
N THR A 17 -21.44 -12.65 -13.53
CA THR A 17 -20.61 -12.33 -12.35
C THR A 17 -19.12 -12.43 -12.63
N GLN A 18 -18.71 -13.02 -13.74
CA GLN A 18 -17.30 -13.15 -14.11
C GLN A 18 -16.82 -11.92 -14.90
N GLN A 19 -16.54 -10.85 -14.18
CA GLN A 19 -15.90 -9.69 -14.77
C GLN A 19 -14.40 -9.96 -14.96
N VAL A 20 -13.87 -9.48 -16.08
CA VAL A 20 -12.45 -9.57 -16.42
C VAL A 20 -11.96 -8.19 -16.80
N ARG A 21 -10.79 -7.80 -16.32
CA ARG A 21 -10.11 -6.60 -16.75
C ARG A 21 -8.81 -6.96 -17.46
N ILE A 22 -8.62 -6.38 -18.63
CA ILE A 22 -7.43 -6.59 -19.46
C ILE A 22 -6.53 -5.36 -19.33
N ILE A 23 -5.24 -5.58 -19.04
CA ILE A 23 -4.23 -4.56 -18.87
C ILE A 23 -3.02 -4.90 -19.75
N PRO A 24 -2.45 -3.96 -20.51
CA PRO A 24 -1.21 -4.18 -21.23
C PRO A 24 -0.02 -4.19 -20.26
N PHE A 25 0.96 -5.06 -20.52
CA PHE A 25 2.25 -5.09 -19.86
C PHE A 25 3.34 -5.08 -20.95
N ILE A 26 4.13 -4.02 -20.99
CA ILE A 26 5.13 -3.81 -22.04
C ILE A 26 6.51 -3.80 -21.38
N PHE A 27 7.28 -4.86 -21.58
CA PHE A 27 8.65 -4.95 -21.06
C PHE A 27 9.65 -4.35 -22.06
N SER A 28 9.49 -4.69 -23.34
CA SER A 28 10.30 -4.15 -24.44
C SER A 28 9.50 -4.10 -25.74
N ASP A 29 10.13 -3.69 -26.81
CA ASP A 29 9.48 -3.66 -28.13
C ASP A 29 9.08 -5.06 -28.62
N ASP A 30 9.86 -6.08 -28.27
CA ASP A 30 9.68 -7.45 -28.68
C ASP A 30 8.99 -8.33 -27.63
N GLU A 31 8.90 -7.84 -26.39
CA GLU A 31 8.29 -8.56 -25.27
C GLU A 31 7.12 -7.78 -24.69
N ARG A 32 5.94 -8.18 -25.11
CA ARG A 32 4.68 -7.59 -24.67
C ARG A 32 3.72 -8.68 -24.20
N TYR A 33 2.97 -8.32 -23.17
CA TYR A 33 2.02 -9.22 -22.55
C TYR A 33 0.66 -8.56 -22.40
N ILE A 34 -0.33 -9.39 -22.23
CA ILE A 34 -1.69 -9.02 -21.83
C ILE A 34 -1.94 -9.66 -20.48
N ILE A 35 -2.23 -8.84 -19.48
CA ILE A 35 -2.59 -9.29 -18.14
C ILE A 35 -4.11 -9.29 -18.02
N SER A 36 -4.68 -10.44 -17.68
CA SER A 36 -6.10 -10.60 -17.37
C SER A 36 -6.27 -10.67 -15.85
N LEU A 37 -6.92 -9.66 -15.26
CA LEU A 37 -7.34 -9.67 -13.86
C LEU A 37 -8.74 -10.26 -13.77
N GLU A 38 -8.88 -11.30 -12.95
CA GLU A 38 -10.11 -12.04 -12.72
C GLU A 38 -10.35 -12.16 -11.20
N HIS A 39 -11.48 -12.73 -10.81
CA HIS A 39 -11.74 -13.03 -9.40
C HIS A 39 -10.67 -13.98 -8.85
N GLN A 40 -9.86 -13.49 -7.90
CA GLN A 40 -8.78 -14.22 -7.24
C GLN A 40 -7.80 -14.91 -8.21
N LYS A 41 -7.60 -14.32 -9.40
CA LYS A 41 -6.76 -14.91 -10.44
C LYS A 41 -6.16 -13.85 -11.35
N ILE A 42 -4.94 -14.09 -11.79
CA ILE A 42 -4.28 -13.37 -12.88
C ILE A 42 -3.89 -14.38 -13.95
N ARG A 43 -4.11 -14.04 -15.21
CA ARG A 43 -3.50 -14.76 -16.32
C ARG A 43 -2.62 -13.83 -17.13
N CYS A 44 -1.42 -14.28 -17.43
CA CYS A 44 -0.44 -13.56 -18.22
C CYS A 44 -0.34 -14.22 -19.60
N PHE A 45 -0.57 -13.41 -20.63
CA PHE A 45 -0.49 -13.88 -22.02
C PHE A 45 0.62 -13.14 -22.75
N GLN A 46 1.53 -13.88 -23.37
CA GLN A 46 2.57 -13.31 -24.22
C GLN A 46 2.04 -13.09 -25.64
N ILE A 47 2.43 -11.98 -26.25
CA ILE A 47 2.24 -11.73 -27.68
C ILE A 47 3.49 -12.18 -28.41
N VAL A 48 3.38 -13.26 -29.18
CA VAL A 48 4.48 -13.79 -29.99
C VAL A 48 4.57 -12.99 -31.29
N PHE A 49 5.53 -12.08 -31.38
CA PHE A 49 5.64 -11.13 -32.50
C PHE A 49 5.84 -11.80 -33.85
N THR A 50 6.59 -12.90 -33.92
CA THR A 50 6.87 -13.62 -35.18
C THR A 50 5.64 -14.25 -35.80
N THR A 51 4.65 -14.63 -35.02
CA THR A 51 3.45 -15.31 -35.46
C THR A 51 2.16 -14.53 -35.24
N GLY A 52 2.21 -13.47 -34.43
CA GLY A 52 1.05 -12.74 -33.95
C GLY A 52 0.14 -13.58 -33.03
N ALA A 53 0.63 -14.72 -32.54
CA ALA A 53 -0.12 -15.58 -31.65
C ALA A 53 -0.13 -14.99 -30.22
N ILE A 54 -1.21 -15.25 -29.48
CA ILE A 54 -1.32 -14.94 -28.05
C ILE A 54 -1.25 -16.27 -27.32
N GLN A 55 -0.28 -16.41 -26.45
CA GLN A 55 0.00 -17.61 -25.69
C GLN A 55 -0.14 -17.34 -24.19
N LEU A 56 -0.92 -18.17 -23.49
CA LEU A 56 -0.94 -18.17 -22.02
C LEU A 56 0.42 -18.67 -21.53
N VAL A 57 1.11 -17.86 -20.73
CA VAL A 57 2.42 -18.20 -20.17
C VAL A 57 2.35 -18.45 -18.67
N GLU A 58 1.44 -17.78 -17.94
CA GLU A 58 1.33 -17.95 -16.50
C GLU A 58 -0.12 -17.79 -16.01
N THR A 59 -0.47 -18.52 -14.96
CA THR A 59 -1.73 -18.39 -14.22
C THR A 59 -1.44 -18.34 -12.73
N ILE A 60 -1.70 -17.20 -12.12
CA ILE A 60 -1.43 -16.93 -10.70
C ILE A 60 -2.76 -16.93 -9.95
N THR A 61 -2.87 -17.74 -8.89
CA THR A 61 -4.04 -17.82 -8.00
C THR A 61 -3.73 -17.48 -6.55
N GLN A 62 -2.44 -17.40 -6.23
CA GLN A 62 -1.92 -17.04 -4.91
C GLN A 62 -0.72 -16.10 -5.10
N ASP A 63 -0.43 -15.29 -4.10
CA ASP A 63 0.78 -14.48 -4.07
C ASP A 63 2.02 -15.29 -3.60
N VAL A 64 3.17 -14.63 -3.55
CA VAL A 64 4.43 -15.25 -3.13
C VAL A 64 4.40 -15.82 -1.70
N ASP A 65 3.50 -15.32 -0.85
CA ASP A 65 3.29 -15.79 0.52
C ASP A 65 2.18 -16.84 0.62
N SER A 66 1.71 -17.36 -0.52
CA SER A 66 0.62 -18.33 -0.64
C SER A 66 -0.75 -17.79 -0.18
N ALA A 67 -0.91 -16.48 -0.08
CA ALA A 67 -2.17 -15.85 0.22
C ALA A 67 -3.06 -15.72 -1.02
N THR A 68 -4.36 -15.79 -0.82
CA THR A 68 -5.36 -15.59 -1.88
C THR A 68 -5.31 -14.16 -2.41
N LEU A 69 -5.37 -14.01 -3.73
CA LEU A 69 -5.34 -12.69 -4.36
C LEU A 69 -6.57 -11.85 -3.97
N PRO A 70 -6.38 -10.54 -3.68
CA PRO A 70 -7.45 -9.67 -3.18
C PRO A 70 -8.41 -9.17 -4.26
N PHE A 71 -8.28 -9.67 -5.48
CA PHE A 71 -9.09 -9.25 -6.63
C PHE A 71 -10.46 -9.89 -6.58
N THR A 72 -11.49 -9.08 -6.73
CA THR A 72 -12.89 -9.52 -6.72
C THR A 72 -13.63 -8.90 -7.91
N HIS A 73 -14.77 -9.46 -8.30
CA HIS A 73 -15.62 -8.89 -9.33
C HIS A 73 -15.98 -7.43 -9.09
N ASN A 74 -16.04 -7.02 -7.83
CA ASN A 74 -16.44 -5.67 -7.45
C ASN A 74 -15.31 -4.65 -7.58
N ASN A 75 -14.04 -5.06 -7.46
CA ASN A 75 -12.91 -4.12 -7.41
C ASN A 75 -11.98 -4.14 -8.62
N ILE A 76 -12.00 -5.17 -9.46
CA ILE A 76 -11.03 -5.30 -10.58
C ILE A 76 -11.07 -4.13 -11.56
N HIS A 77 -12.24 -3.49 -11.76
CA HIS A 77 -12.38 -2.35 -12.65
C HIS A 77 -11.93 -1.02 -12.01
N GLU A 78 -11.86 -0.96 -10.69
CA GLU A 78 -11.42 0.20 -9.93
C GLU A 78 -9.92 0.20 -9.64
N ILE A 79 -9.23 -0.94 -9.86
CA ILE A 79 -7.79 -1.06 -9.66
C ILE A 79 -7.08 -0.08 -10.58
N THR A 80 -6.27 0.80 -10.03
CA THR A 80 -5.34 1.63 -10.78
C THR A 80 -4.00 0.92 -10.91
N TYR A 81 -3.28 1.15 -12.00
CA TYR A 81 -1.98 0.51 -12.21
C TYR A 81 -0.96 1.47 -12.79
N ALA A 82 0.30 1.18 -12.49
CA ALA A 82 1.47 1.83 -13.08
C ALA A 82 2.52 0.76 -13.34
N GLN A 83 3.27 0.90 -14.42
CA GLN A 83 4.36 -0.03 -14.77
C GLN A 83 5.69 0.70 -14.82
N SER A 84 6.73 0.04 -14.30
CA SER A 84 8.12 0.46 -14.42
C SER A 84 8.98 -0.76 -14.74
N GLY A 85 9.47 -0.83 -15.98
CA GLY A 85 10.27 -1.98 -16.45
C GLY A 85 9.50 -3.31 -16.36
N ASP A 86 10.05 -4.23 -15.59
CA ASP A 86 9.51 -5.59 -15.36
C ASP A 86 8.47 -5.67 -14.25
N THR A 87 8.11 -4.56 -13.65
CA THR A 87 7.23 -4.50 -12.49
C THR A 87 5.99 -3.65 -12.76
N MET A 88 4.82 -4.17 -12.41
CA MET A 88 3.53 -3.46 -12.44
C MET A 88 2.95 -3.36 -11.03
N PHE A 89 2.65 -2.15 -10.60
CA PHE A 89 1.97 -1.88 -9.35
C PHE A 89 0.46 -1.84 -9.57
N LEU A 90 -0.28 -2.59 -8.74
CA LEU A 90 -1.74 -2.65 -8.76
C LEU A 90 -2.26 -2.06 -7.45
N CYS A 91 -2.97 -0.93 -7.54
CA CYS A 91 -3.41 -0.17 -6.38
C CYS A 91 -4.94 -0.12 -6.29
N HIS A 92 -5.45 -0.31 -5.08
CA HIS A 92 -6.85 -0.15 -4.74
C HIS A 92 -7.00 0.22 -3.26
N ASN A 93 -8.10 0.86 -2.88
CA ASN A 93 -8.33 1.33 -1.50
C ASN A 93 -8.68 0.23 -0.50
N THR A 94 -9.01 -0.99 -0.97
CA THR A 94 -9.41 -2.11 -0.09
C THR A 94 -8.30 -3.12 0.18
N PHE A 95 -7.13 -2.98 -0.45
CA PHE A 95 -6.00 -3.88 -0.22
C PHE A 95 -4.66 -3.13 -0.38
N GLN A 96 -3.63 -3.67 0.25
CA GLN A 96 -2.26 -3.17 0.10
C GLN A 96 -1.83 -3.26 -1.37
N THR A 97 -1.14 -2.23 -1.87
CA THR A 97 -0.60 -2.21 -3.23
C THR A 97 0.10 -3.53 -3.54
N ARG A 98 -0.25 -4.13 -4.66
CA ARG A 98 0.36 -5.36 -5.14
C ARG A 98 1.41 -5.05 -6.20
N GLU A 99 2.48 -5.82 -6.17
CA GLU A 99 3.56 -5.78 -7.14
C GLU A 99 3.52 -7.04 -7.98
N LEU A 100 3.13 -6.91 -9.27
CA LEU A 100 3.22 -7.99 -10.26
C LEU A 100 4.53 -7.81 -11.01
N ARG A 101 5.45 -8.76 -10.84
CA ARG A 101 6.77 -8.74 -11.43
C ARG A 101 6.95 -9.87 -12.43
N ARG A 102 7.48 -9.53 -13.60
CA ARG A 102 7.96 -10.49 -14.57
C ARG A 102 9.34 -10.97 -14.16
N THR A 103 9.51 -12.25 -13.88
CA THR A 103 10.77 -12.86 -13.46
C THR A 103 11.51 -13.51 -14.61
N SER A 104 10.77 -13.98 -15.63
CA SER A 104 11.34 -14.53 -16.86
C SER A 104 10.41 -14.29 -18.05
N LEU A 105 10.74 -14.84 -19.22
CA LEU A 105 9.93 -14.75 -20.43
C LEU A 105 8.53 -15.36 -20.24
N THR A 106 8.40 -16.34 -19.38
CA THR A 106 7.16 -17.12 -19.17
C THR A 106 6.63 -17.04 -17.75
N ASP A 107 7.37 -16.43 -16.83
CA ASP A 107 7.05 -16.48 -15.42
C ASP A 107 6.78 -15.08 -14.84
N PHE A 108 5.76 -15.02 -14.02
CA PHE A 108 5.34 -13.85 -13.26
C PHE A 108 5.09 -14.23 -11.81
N GLU A 109 5.36 -13.32 -10.91
CA GLU A 109 5.01 -13.45 -9.49
C GLU A 109 4.29 -12.21 -9.00
N ILE A 110 3.47 -12.35 -7.99
CA ILE A 110 2.79 -11.24 -7.34
C ILE A 110 2.99 -11.29 -5.83
N GLY A 111 3.28 -10.15 -5.23
CA GLY A 111 3.44 -9.97 -3.79
C GLY A 111 2.83 -8.67 -3.31
N ASN A 112 2.97 -8.41 -2.02
CA ASN A 112 2.72 -7.10 -1.46
C ASN A 112 3.85 -6.16 -1.87
N PHE A 113 3.50 -4.93 -2.27
CA PHE A 113 4.50 -3.87 -2.38
C PHE A 113 4.91 -3.43 -0.97
N GLU A 114 6.19 -3.49 -0.70
CA GLU A 114 6.77 -3.06 0.56
C GLU A 114 7.76 -1.93 0.31
N PHE A 115 7.72 -0.92 1.18
CA PHE A 115 8.73 0.12 1.16
C PHE A 115 10.02 -0.42 1.78
N GLU A 116 11.14 0.08 1.30
CA GLU A 116 12.44 -0.21 1.88
C GLU A 116 12.46 0.14 3.38
N SER A 117 13.07 -0.71 4.18
CA SER A 117 13.27 -0.48 5.61
C SER A 117 14.74 -0.33 5.94
N ASP A 118 15.05 0.15 7.15
CA ASP A 118 16.41 0.10 7.69
C ASP A 118 16.82 -1.35 8.00
N THR A 119 18.11 -1.54 8.30
CA THR A 119 18.72 -2.86 8.56
C THR A 119 18.07 -3.63 9.71
N ASP A 120 17.43 -2.94 10.63
CA ASP A 120 16.82 -3.51 11.83
C ASP A 120 15.30 -3.63 11.71
N ASN A 121 14.73 -3.28 10.54
CA ASN A 121 13.28 -3.20 10.28
C ASN A 121 12.52 -2.33 11.29
N THR A 122 13.21 -1.36 11.88
CA THR A 122 12.62 -0.44 12.86
C THR A 122 12.02 0.79 12.22
N LYS A 123 12.43 1.10 10.99
CA LYS A 123 11.97 2.26 10.25
C LYS A 123 11.73 1.89 8.78
N ILE A 124 10.55 2.18 8.29
CA ILE A 124 10.16 1.99 6.89
C ILE A 124 10.29 3.32 6.15
N PHE A 125 10.96 3.34 5.00
CA PHE A 125 11.19 4.55 4.20
C PHE A 125 9.98 4.86 3.29
N GLN A 126 8.82 4.98 3.88
CA GLN A 126 7.60 5.36 3.19
C GLN A 126 7.53 6.88 3.00
N PRO A 127 7.10 7.39 1.83
CA PRO A 127 6.86 8.82 1.65
C PRO A 127 5.83 9.36 2.64
N TYR A 128 6.12 10.52 3.21
CA TYR A 128 5.21 11.18 4.13
C TYR A 128 3.91 11.60 3.43
N HIS A 129 2.79 11.16 3.96
CA HIS A 129 1.50 11.66 3.54
C HIS A 129 1.25 13.02 4.20
N LYS A 130 1.08 14.07 3.39
CA LYS A 130 0.72 15.39 3.92
C LYS A 130 -0.75 15.38 4.34
N PHE A 131 -0.99 15.32 5.64
CA PHE A 131 -2.33 15.46 6.17
C PHE A 131 -2.73 16.95 6.17
N GLN A 132 -3.70 17.31 5.35
CA GLN A 132 -4.32 18.64 5.36
C GLN A 132 -5.61 18.60 6.20
N GLY A 133 -5.49 18.29 7.47
CA GLY A 133 -6.55 18.55 8.43
C GLY A 133 -6.54 20.04 8.77
N SER A 134 -7.56 20.77 8.34
CA SER A 134 -7.68 22.19 8.66
C SER A 134 -7.74 22.40 10.17
N GLY A 135 -6.68 22.95 10.74
CA GLY A 135 -6.69 23.48 12.10
C GLY A 135 -6.28 22.51 13.22
N VAL A 136 -5.77 21.32 12.92
CA VAL A 136 -5.18 20.47 13.97
C VAL A 136 -3.76 20.92 14.27
N THR A 137 -3.51 21.33 15.50
CA THR A 137 -2.15 21.64 16.00
C THR A 137 -1.68 20.53 16.93
N LEU A 138 -0.36 20.29 16.96
CA LEU A 138 0.29 19.34 17.85
C LEU A 138 1.10 20.11 18.90
N ASP A 139 0.92 19.75 20.16
CA ASP A 139 1.67 20.29 21.30
C ASP A 139 2.39 19.14 22.03
N PRO A 140 3.67 18.90 21.74
CA PRO A 140 4.47 17.93 22.46
C PRO A 140 4.91 18.49 23.82
N SER A 141 4.86 17.66 24.87
CA SER A 141 5.25 18.05 26.24
C SER A 141 6.75 18.34 26.43
N ALA A 142 7.56 17.89 25.46
CA ALA A 142 9.01 18.14 25.42
C ALA A 142 9.50 18.17 23.99
N VAL A 143 10.65 18.76 23.74
CA VAL A 143 11.27 18.94 22.42
C VAL A 143 12.23 17.81 22.04
N SER A 144 12.53 16.92 22.97
CA SER A 144 13.40 15.76 22.78
C SER A 144 13.12 14.71 23.85
N GLY A 145 13.49 13.46 23.57
CA GLY A 145 13.40 12.35 24.52
C GLY A 145 12.36 11.31 24.14
N ASN A 146 12.22 10.33 25.01
CA ASN A 146 11.29 9.23 24.88
C ASN A 146 10.10 9.40 25.83
N GLY A 147 8.96 8.82 25.45
CA GLY A 147 7.76 8.83 26.29
C GLY A 147 7.14 10.22 26.44
N ILE A 148 7.34 11.12 25.50
CA ILE A 148 6.73 12.45 25.52
C ILE A 148 5.24 12.38 25.25
N THR A 149 4.47 13.21 25.95
CA THR A 149 3.04 13.36 25.69
C THR A 149 2.83 14.27 24.48
N LEU A 150 2.02 13.82 23.54
CA LEU A 150 1.61 14.53 22.35
C LEU A 150 0.14 14.91 22.51
N THR A 151 -0.18 16.20 22.48
CA THR A 151 -1.56 16.68 22.60
C THR A 151 -1.97 17.38 21.30
N THR A 152 -3.12 17.02 20.76
CA THR A 152 -3.68 17.67 19.57
C THR A 152 -4.86 18.57 19.94
N SER A 153 -5.01 19.68 19.23
CA SER A 153 -6.11 20.64 19.48
C SER A 153 -7.49 20.11 19.11
N LEU A 154 -7.57 19.14 18.20
CA LEU A 154 -8.79 18.48 17.76
C LEU A 154 -8.56 16.95 17.72
N PRO A 155 -9.63 16.12 17.71
CA PRO A 155 -9.50 14.68 17.56
C PRO A 155 -8.68 14.30 16.30
N TYR A 156 -7.61 13.57 16.51
CA TYR A 156 -6.65 13.17 15.49
C TYR A 156 -6.26 11.70 15.60
N PHE A 157 -5.96 11.23 16.82
CA PHE A 157 -5.50 9.87 17.02
C PHE A 157 -6.65 8.86 16.92
N ASP A 158 -6.35 7.74 16.27
CA ASP A 158 -7.29 6.64 16.17
C ASP A 158 -7.50 5.96 17.53
N THR A 159 -8.74 5.84 17.93
CA THR A 159 -9.17 5.18 19.17
C THR A 159 -9.92 3.89 18.89
N THR A 160 -9.81 3.32 17.69
CA THR A 160 -10.35 2.00 17.38
C THR A 160 -9.49 0.92 18.01
N GLY A 161 -10.12 -0.19 18.37
CA GLY A 161 -9.43 -1.31 18.98
C GLY A 161 -9.70 -1.48 20.48
N SER A 162 -8.98 -2.42 21.09
CA SER A 162 -9.16 -2.78 22.49
C SER A 162 -8.43 -1.81 23.42
N LEU A 163 -9.15 -1.27 24.41
CA LEU A 163 -8.56 -0.44 25.44
C LEU A 163 -8.02 -1.32 26.58
N THR A 164 -6.72 -1.25 26.85
CA THR A 164 -6.10 -1.91 28.00
C THR A 164 -5.41 -0.88 28.88
N GLY A 165 -5.87 -0.76 30.12
CA GLY A 165 -5.47 0.36 30.98
C GLY A 165 -5.97 1.68 30.40
N SER A 166 -5.04 2.59 30.07
CA SER A 166 -5.32 3.89 29.45
C SER A 166 -4.91 3.96 27.96
N ASN A 167 -4.56 2.84 27.33
CA ASN A 167 -4.03 2.81 25.96
C ASN A 167 -4.87 1.96 25.03
N TYR A 168 -5.07 2.45 23.81
CA TYR A 168 -5.64 1.70 22.68
C TYR A 168 -4.52 0.88 22.01
N LEU A 169 -4.53 -0.45 22.20
CA LEU A 169 -3.45 -1.33 21.75
C LEU A 169 -3.45 -1.51 20.22
N ASP A 170 -4.64 -1.54 19.62
CA ASP A 170 -4.82 -1.79 18.18
C ASP A 170 -5.02 -0.47 17.39
N SER A 171 -4.66 0.67 17.98
CA SER A 171 -4.68 1.94 17.27
C SER A 171 -3.72 1.88 16.08
N LYS A 172 -4.23 2.18 14.87
CA LYS A 172 -3.39 2.25 13.65
C LYS A 172 -2.35 3.38 13.68
N HIS A 173 -2.36 4.24 14.70
CA HIS A 173 -1.31 5.22 14.88
C HIS A 173 -0.13 4.70 15.70
N VAL A 174 -0.29 3.60 16.45
CA VAL A 174 0.84 2.97 17.18
C VAL A 174 1.81 2.37 16.17
N GLY A 175 3.10 2.67 16.32
CA GLY A 175 4.16 2.27 15.38
C GLY A 175 4.30 3.19 14.15
N THR A 176 3.45 4.21 14.00
CA THR A 176 3.59 5.20 12.93
C THR A 176 4.55 6.31 13.32
N VAL A 177 5.11 6.98 12.32
CA VAL A 177 5.99 8.14 12.49
C VAL A 177 5.26 9.40 12.07
N ILE A 178 5.16 10.37 12.98
CA ILE A 178 4.70 11.73 12.68
C ILE A 178 5.90 12.60 12.37
N ARG A 179 5.91 13.26 11.24
CA ARG A 179 6.89 14.29 10.94
C ARG A 179 6.30 15.66 11.25
N TYR A 180 6.95 16.35 12.16
CA TYR A 180 6.59 17.69 12.60
C TYR A 180 7.81 18.60 12.55
N ASN A 181 7.78 19.63 11.73
CA ASN A 181 8.83 20.64 11.61
C ASN A 181 10.27 20.06 11.57
N LYS A 182 10.55 19.13 10.67
CA LYS A 182 11.83 18.37 10.50
C LYS A 182 12.16 17.38 11.63
N THR A 183 11.29 17.23 12.60
CA THR A 183 11.43 16.24 13.68
C THR A 183 10.54 15.04 13.37
N GLU A 184 11.06 13.87 13.63
CA GLU A 184 10.32 12.61 13.52
C GLU A 184 9.97 12.14 14.93
N ILE A 185 8.72 11.75 15.12
CA ILE A 185 8.17 11.30 16.39
C ILE A 185 7.49 9.96 16.16
N ASP A 186 8.05 8.90 16.75
CA ASP A 186 7.44 7.58 16.72
C ASP A 186 6.31 7.51 17.72
N ILE A 187 5.13 7.10 17.31
CA ILE A 187 3.97 6.92 18.19
C ILE A 187 4.09 5.57 18.90
N VAL A 188 4.22 5.61 20.20
CA VAL A 188 4.37 4.41 21.04
C VAL A 188 3.04 3.91 21.57
N SER A 189 2.14 4.82 21.92
CA SER A 189 0.80 4.47 22.44
C SER A 189 -0.18 5.61 22.23
N VAL A 190 -1.47 5.27 22.14
CA VAL A 190 -2.58 6.22 22.02
C VAL A 190 -3.45 6.13 23.27
N GLN A 191 -3.69 7.25 23.95
CA GLN A 191 -4.51 7.33 25.15
C GLN A 191 -5.93 7.79 24.84
N SER A 192 -6.07 8.72 23.89
CA SER A 192 -7.36 9.25 23.48
C SER A 192 -7.30 9.79 22.06
N SER A 193 -8.42 10.25 21.52
CA SER A 193 -8.44 10.89 20.20
C SER A 193 -7.61 12.18 20.10
N THR A 194 -7.23 12.76 21.24
CA THR A 194 -6.42 14.00 21.32
C THR A 194 -5.09 13.81 22.02
N GLN A 195 -4.77 12.59 22.50
CA GLN A 195 -3.56 12.36 23.27
C GLN A 195 -2.89 11.04 22.90
N ALA A 196 -1.58 11.11 22.67
CA ALA A 196 -0.71 9.96 22.42
C ALA A 196 0.63 10.14 23.13
N THR A 197 1.40 9.07 23.24
CA THR A 197 2.78 9.10 23.70
C THR A 197 3.70 8.74 22.54
N GLY A 198 4.80 9.48 22.40
CA GLY A 198 5.76 9.25 21.33
C GLY A 198 7.21 9.41 21.77
N ASN A 199 8.12 8.93 20.91
CA ASN A 199 9.56 9.12 21.06
C ASN A 199 10.06 10.05 19.96
N ILE A 200 10.85 11.06 20.31
CA ILE A 200 11.49 11.93 19.32
C ILE A 200 12.77 11.26 18.85
N VAL A 201 12.79 10.88 17.56
CA VAL A 201 13.88 10.08 16.94
C VAL A 201 15.02 10.96 16.48
N THR A 202 14.73 12.14 15.96
CA THR A 202 15.74 13.10 15.49
C THR A 202 15.78 14.32 16.36
N GLY A 203 16.99 14.73 16.73
CA GLY A 203 17.19 15.93 17.54
C GLY A 203 16.59 17.17 16.86
N VAL A 204 15.71 17.85 17.56
CA VAL A 204 15.17 19.13 17.14
C VAL A 204 16.28 20.17 17.19
N ASP A 205 16.43 20.97 16.15
CA ASP A 205 17.11 22.25 16.29
C ASP A 205 16.21 23.17 17.14
N LEU A 206 16.50 23.22 18.42
CA LEU A 206 15.75 23.99 19.44
C LEU A 206 15.72 25.49 19.16
N SER A 207 16.50 25.98 18.19
CA SER A 207 16.49 27.39 17.80
C SER A 207 15.23 27.78 16.99
N GLN A 208 14.50 26.83 16.50
CA GLN A 208 13.22 27.01 15.81
C GLN A 208 12.10 26.69 16.79
N GLN A 209 11.53 27.71 17.39
CA GLN A 209 10.30 27.60 18.18
C GLN A 209 9.27 26.84 17.35
N LEU A 210 8.69 25.77 17.92
CA LEU A 210 7.67 24.94 17.28
C LEU A 210 6.52 25.87 16.85
N ASP A 211 6.47 26.19 15.59
CA ASP A 211 5.40 27.02 15.05
C ASP A 211 4.11 26.22 15.13
N LYS A 212 3.13 26.72 15.87
CA LYS A 212 1.85 26.05 16.13
C LYS A 212 1.06 25.75 14.85
N ASP A 213 1.50 26.32 13.73
CA ASP A 213 0.88 26.19 12.41
C ASP A 213 1.59 25.17 11.51
N ALA A 214 2.59 24.41 12.00
CA ALA A 214 3.27 23.42 11.20
C ALA A 214 2.34 22.22 10.90
N TYR A 215 2.22 21.89 9.63
CA TYR A 215 1.40 20.80 9.15
C TYR A 215 1.90 19.43 9.66
N LEU A 216 1.01 18.65 10.26
CA LEU A 216 1.27 17.27 10.60
C LEU A 216 1.36 16.41 9.33
N SER A 217 2.46 15.70 9.19
CA SER A 217 2.63 14.66 8.18
C SER A 217 2.67 13.32 8.89
N LEU A 218 1.77 12.43 8.55
CA LEU A 218 1.68 11.09 9.11
C LEU A 218 2.20 10.08 8.11
N ILE A 219 3.07 9.16 8.54
CA ILE A 219 3.34 7.92 7.83
C ILE A 219 2.49 6.84 8.48
N HIS A 220 1.64 6.18 7.69
CA HIS A 220 1.07 4.91 8.07
C HIS A 220 2.05 3.81 7.69
N ILE A 221 2.45 3.03 8.65
CA ILE A 221 3.16 1.77 8.46
C ILE A 221 2.15 0.64 8.31
#